data_1ffcb20ee30f074e366825e92a70595e
#
_entry.id   1ffcb20ee30f074e366825e92a70595e
#
_cell.length_a   1.000
_cell.length_b   1.000
_cell.length_c   1.000
_cell.angle_alpha   90.00
_cell.angle_beta   90.00
_cell.angle_gamma   90.00
#
_symmetry.space_group_name_H-M   'P 1'
#
loop_
_entity.id
_entity.type
_entity.pdbx_description
1 polymer ?
#
loop_
_entity_poly.entity_id
_entity_poly.type
_entity_poly.pdbx_seq_one_letter_code
_entity_poly.pdbx_strand_id
1 'polypeptide(L)'
;MGLALAREAYIRGADLTLVVANVSVDIPSVFNVIRVETGSEMNEAILKLIPFCDIFISAAAVSDFEFNKKSNKKIDSSSSLFLNLKPATKIIRQIKKINPDIFLVGFKAEFNITKEEIINCARKQISDAGTDLVIANDISRADCQFGSDNNEVLIVDDEVMAVPLASKNEIAKTIFDVISQKI
;
A
#
# COMPACT_ATOMS: atom_id res chain seq x y z
N MET A 1 2.78 -1.06 8.86
CA MET A 1 3.73 -1.44 7.80
C MET A 1 4.37 -0.23 7.14
N GLY A 2 3.59 0.70 6.56
CA GLY A 2 4.15 1.87 5.87
C GLY A 2 5.20 2.68 6.64
N LEU A 3 4.98 2.93 7.94
CA LEU A 3 5.98 3.64 8.77
C LEU A 3 7.26 2.82 8.98
N ALA A 4 7.17 1.49 9.10
CA ALA A 4 8.35 0.64 9.23
C ALA A 4 9.19 0.67 7.93
N LEU A 5 8.52 0.63 6.77
CA LEU A 5 9.18 0.80 5.47
C LEU A 5 9.84 2.18 5.33
N ALA A 6 9.14 3.25 5.76
CA ALA A 6 9.70 4.59 5.71
C ALA A 6 10.95 4.76 6.59
N ARG A 7 10.94 4.16 7.79
CA ARG A 7 12.12 4.17 8.69
C ARG A 7 13.29 3.43 8.06
N GLU A 8 13.05 2.27 7.46
CA GLU A 8 14.11 1.49 6.81
C GLU A 8 14.68 2.21 5.59
N ALA A 9 13.82 2.83 4.75
CA ALA A 9 14.26 3.66 3.63
C ALA A 9 15.16 4.82 4.08
N TYR A 10 14.73 5.52 5.15
CA TYR A 10 15.50 6.63 5.72
C TYR A 10 16.86 6.17 6.26
N ILE A 11 16.90 5.04 6.99
CA ILE A 11 18.15 4.47 7.52
C ILE A 11 19.12 4.12 6.39
N ARG A 12 18.61 3.71 5.23
CA ARG A 12 19.41 3.42 4.02
C ARG A 12 19.78 4.67 3.23
N GLY A 13 19.40 5.86 3.70
CA GLY A 13 19.78 7.14 3.08
C GLY A 13 18.89 7.56 1.92
N ALA A 14 17.69 7.00 1.78
CA ALA A 14 16.75 7.42 0.74
C ALA A 14 16.20 8.82 1.03
N ASP A 15 16.07 9.65 -0.02
CA ASP A 15 15.22 10.84 0.00
C ASP A 15 13.76 10.37 -0.10
N LEU A 16 13.00 10.59 0.97
CA LEU A 16 11.72 9.94 1.14
C LEU A 16 10.59 10.95 1.36
N THR A 17 9.49 10.75 0.66
CA THR A 17 8.22 11.45 0.89
C THR A 17 7.13 10.44 1.24
N LEU A 18 6.43 10.68 2.35
CA LEU A 18 5.27 9.90 2.78
C LEU A 18 3.98 10.60 2.38
N VAL A 19 3.12 9.92 1.64
CA VAL A 19 1.73 10.33 1.44
C VAL A 19 0.85 9.49 2.36
N VAL A 20 0.19 10.14 3.33
CA VAL A 20 -0.55 9.45 4.40
C VAL A 20 -1.97 9.97 4.58
N ALA A 21 -2.89 9.06 4.90
CA ALA A 21 -4.28 9.36 5.26
C ALA A 21 -4.65 8.61 6.54
N ASN A 22 -5.36 9.26 7.47
CA ASN A 22 -5.95 8.65 8.67
C ASN A 22 -4.95 7.81 9.50
N VAL A 23 -3.72 8.30 9.66
CA VAL A 23 -2.66 7.62 10.41
C VAL A 23 -2.70 8.07 11.87
N SER A 24 -2.83 7.10 12.79
CA SER A 24 -2.87 7.32 14.24
C SER A 24 -1.51 7.18 14.92
N VAL A 25 -0.47 6.70 14.21
CA VAL A 25 0.88 6.55 14.75
C VAL A 25 1.69 7.83 14.58
N ASP A 26 2.58 8.11 15.52
CA ASP A 26 3.49 9.25 15.44
C ASP A 26 4.50 9.05 14.30
N ILE A 27 4.53 10.03 13.40
CA ILE A 27 5.47 10.06 12.29
C ILE A 27 6.64 10.97 12.68
N PRO A 28 7.90 10.49 12.61
CA PRO A 28 9.07 11.30 12.89
C PRO A 28 9.10 12.60 12.07
N SER A 29 9.44 13.71 12.72
CA SER A 29 9.47 15.04 12.08
C SER A 29 10.54 15.22 11.00
N VAL A 30 11.49 14.27 10.93
CA VAL A 30 12.52 14.24 9.88
C VAL A 30 11.99 13.78 8.51
N PHE A 31 10.80 13.20 8.47
CA PHE A 31 10.20 12.74 7.21
C PHE A 31 9.46 13.87 6.52
N ASN A 32 9.59 13.95 5.19
CA ASN A 32 8.70 14.77 4.37
C ASN A 32 7.33 14.09 4.28
N VAL A 33 6.27 14.76 4.78
CA VAL A 33 4.93 14.15 4.90
C VAL A 33 3.88 15.00 4.21
N ILE A 34 3.16 14.38 3.28
CA ILE A 34 1.96 14.93 2.65
C ILE A 34 0.75 14.24 3.27
N ARG A 35 -0.08 14.99 4.01
CA ARG A 35 -1.30 14.49 4.62
C ARG A 35 -2.47 14.74 3.69
N VAL A 36 -3.29 13.70 3.49
CA VAL A 36 -4.50 13.74 2.68
C VAL A 36 -5.65 13.07 3.44
N GLU A 37 -6.87 13.37 3.05
CA GLU A 37 -8.08 12.83 3.73
C GLU A 37 -8.81 11.80 2.86
N THR A 38 -8.73 11.91 1.55
CA THR A 38 -9.48 11.09 0.60
C THR A 38 -8.57 10.31 -0.35
N GLY A 39 -9.09 9.22 -0.93
CA GLY A 39 -8.40 8.47 -1.98
C GLY A 39 -8.11 9.31 -3.23
N SER A 40 -8.98 10.26 -3.57
CA SER A 40 -8.76 11.21 -4.68
C SER A 40 -7.57 12.13 -4.41
N GLU A 41 -7.51 12.73 -3.23
CA GLU A 41 -6.36 13.57 -2.82
C GLU A 41 -5.06 12.77 -2.78
N MET A 42 -5.12 11.52 -2.27
CA MET A 42 -3.97 10.62 -2.28
C MET A 42 -3.50 10.35 -3.71
N ASN A 43 -4.42 10.04 -4.62
CA ASN A 43 -4.11 9.84 -6.02
C ASN A 43 -3.43 11.07 -6.62
N GLU A 44 -4.00 12.27 -6.45
CA GLU A 44 -3.44 13.51 -6.97
C GLU A 44 -2.04 13.81 -6.40
N ALA A 45 -1.84 13.62 -5.10
CA ALA A 45 -0.55 13.84 -4.45
C ALA A 45 0.52 12.88 -5.00
N ILE A 46 0.19 11.58 -5.12
CA ILE A 46 1.09 10.55 -5.63
C ILE A 46 1.46 10.85 -7.09
N LEU A 47 0.48 11.11 -7.97
CA LEU A 47 0.76 11.31 -9.39
C LEU A 47 1.67 12.51 -9.68
N LYS A 48 1.69 13.53 -8.81
CA LYS A 48 2.62 14.67 -8.90
C LYS A 48 4.07 14.29 -8.56
N LEU A 49 4.26 13.28 -7.72
CA LEU A 49 5.59 12.85 -7.26
C LEU A 49 6.23 11.81 -8.18
N ILE A 50 5.42 10.91 -8.75
CA ILE A 50 5.88 9.74 -9.52
C ILE A 50 6.91 10.06 -10.61
N PRO A 51 6.82 11.17 -11.38
CA PRO A 51 7.83 11.49 -12.39
C PRO A 51 9.26 11.69 -11.85
N PHE A 52 9.41 11.91 -10.54
CA PHE A 52 10.67 12.23 -9.87
C PHE A 52 11.12 11.14 -8.90
N CYS A 53 10.44 9.98 -8.88
CA CYS A 53 10.73 8.89 -7.95
C CYS A 53 11.39 7.72 -8.67
N ASP A 54 12.38 7.11 -8.04
CA ASP A 54 13.00 5.85 -8.48
C ASP A 54 12.22 4.63 -7.98
N ILE A 55 11.62 4.74 -6.79
CA ILE A 55 10.88 3.66 -6.12
C ILE A 55 9.53 4.19 -5.64
N PHE A 56 8.46 3.45 -5.87
CA PHE A 56 7.17 3.71 -5.25
C PHE A 56 6.65 2.46 -4.53
N ILE A 57 6.35 2.60 -3.23
CA ILE A 57 5.81 1.51 -2.39
C ILE A 57 4.36 1.82 -2.02
N SER A 58 3.43 1.08 -2.61
CA SER A 58 1.98 1.20 -2.39
C SER A 58 1.53 0.38 -1.19
N ALA A 59 1.78 0.87 0.03
CA ALA A 59 1.45 0.17 1.28
C ALA A 59 0.14 0.64 1.94
N ALA A 60 -0.55 1.64 1.38
CA ALA A 60 -1.80 2.15 1.89
C ALA A 60 -2.99 1.26 1.50
N ALA A 61 -3.88 0.96 2.45
CA ALA A 61 -5.16 0.31 2.19
C ALA A 61 -6.17 1.36 1.68
N VAL A 62 -6.23 1.56 0.37
CA VAL A 62 -7.18 2.48 -0.26
C VAL A 62 -8.48 1.73 -0.56
N SER A 63 -9.63 2.33 -0.26
CA SER A 63 -10.94 1.73 -0.52
C SER A 63 -11.15 1.43 -2.01
N ASP A 64 -11.77 0.28 -2.28
CA ASP A 64 -12.13 -0.15 -3.64
C ASP A 64 -13.35 0.59 -4.20
N PHE A 65 -14.10 1.28 -3.34
CA PHE A 65 -15.30 2.01 -3.72
C PHE A 65 -15.28 3.42 -3.13
N GLU A 66 -15.89 4.35 -3.84
CA GLU A 66 -16.12 5.73 -3.40
C GLU A 66 -17.57 6.14 -3.63
N PHE A 67 -18.05 7.14 -2.90
CA PHE A 67 -19.39 7.67 -3.08
C PHE A 67 -19.53 8.34 -4.43
N ASN A 68 -20.57 7.98 -5.18
CA ASN A 68 -20.87 8.59 -6.48
C ASN A 68 -21.26 10.07 -6.35
N LYS A 69 -21.92 10.45 -5.25
CA LYS A 69 -22.32 11.83 -4.97
C LYS A 69 -22.04 12.18 -3.51
N LYS A 70 -21.51 13.39 -3.28
CA LYS A 70 -21.39 13.99 -1.94
C LYS A 70 -22.65 14.81 -1.64
N SER A 71 -23.15 14.76 -0.40
CA SER A 71 -24.22 15.63 0.07
C SER A 71 -23.61 16.84 0.79
N ASN A 72 -23.99 18.03 0.39
CA ASN A 72 -23.63 19.27 1.10
C ASN A 72 -24.65 19.63 2.21
N LYS A 73 -25.68 18.79 2.41
CA LYS A 73 -26.71 18.98 3.41
C LYS A 73 -26.66 17.83 4.42
N LYS A 74 -27.08 18.12 5.66
CA LYS A 74 -27.31 17.09 6.67
C LYS A 74 -28.31 16.07 6.12
N ILE A 75 -27.96 14.80 6.20
CA ILE A 75 -28.84 13.71 5.78
C ILE A 75 -29.85 13.47 6.89
N ASP A 76 -31.12 13.39 6.54
CA ASP A 76 -32.19 13.07 7.47
C ASP A 76 -32.11 11.59 7.85
N SER A 77 -32.19 11.31 9.15
CA SER A 77 -32.13 9.95 9.70
C SER A 77 -33.53 9.32 9.92
N SER A 78 -34.60 10.00 9.50
CA SER A 78 -35.98 9.52 9.66
C SER A 78 -36.40 8.41 8.69
N SER A 79 -35.60 8.16 7.65
CA SER A 79 -35.87 7.15 6.63
C SER A 79 -34.62 6.32 6.28
N SER A 80 -34.83 5.20 5.62
CA SER A 80 -33.73 4.36 5.10
C SER A 80 -32.88 5.13 4.09
N LEU A 81 -31.54 5.01 4.19
CA LEU A 81 -30.60 5.63 3.29
C LEU A 81 -30.02 4.58 2.31
N PHE A 82 -30.15 4.82 1.03
CA PHE A 82 -29.48 4.04 -0.02
C PHE A 82 -28.21 4.74 -0.47
N LEU A 83 -27.08 4.07 -0.34
CA LEU A 83 -25.78 4.57 -0.76
C LEU A 83 -25.44 4.05 -2.16
N ASN A 84 -25.15 4.96 -3.08
CA ASN A 84 -24.69 4.61 -4.41
C ASN A 84 -23.16 4.77 -4.45
N LEU A 85 -22.47 3.65 -4.57
CA LEU A 85 -21.01 3.57 -4.65
C LEU A 85 -20.57 3.25 -6.08
N LYS A 86 -19.45 3.82 -6.50
CA LYS A 86 -18.76 3.48 -7.76
C LYS A 86 -17.36 2.94 -7.46
N PRO A 87 -16.76 2.13 -8.34
CA PRO A 87 -15.38 1.71 -8.19
C PRO A 87 -14.44 2.91 -8.09
N ALA A 88 -13.54 2.88 -7.11
CA ALA A 88 -12.49 3.87 -6.96
C ALA A 88 -11.36 3.63 -7.98
N THR A 89 -10.69 4.69 -8.36
CA THR A 89 -9.54 4.61 -9.26
C THR A 89 -8.38 3.89 -8.56
N LYS A 90 -7.85 2.85 -9.19
CA LYS A 90 -6.69 2.10 -8.67
C LYS A 90 -5.41 2.88 -8.95
N ILE A 91 -4.87 3.53 -7.93
CA ILE A 91 -3.65 4.36 -8.01
C ILE A 91 -2.50 3.55 -8.62
N ILE A 92 -2.26 2.36 -8.12
CA ILE A 92 -1.14 1.50 -8.52
C ILE A 92 -1.10 1.20 -10.04
N ARG A 93 -2.25 1.16 -10.71
CA ARG A 93 -2.34 0.91 -12.17
C ARG A 93 -1.94 2.11 -13.03
N GLN A 94 -1.72 3.27 -12.43
CA GLN A 94 -1.34 4.49 -13.14
C GLN A 94 0.16 4.74 -13.10
N ILE A 95 0.86 4.17 -12.14
CA ILE A 95 2.26 4.48 -11.81
C ILE A 95 3.19 4.23 -13.00
N LYS A 96 3.23 2.99 -13.50
CA LYS A 96 4.08 2.62 -14.65
C LYS A 96 3.69 3.30 -15.97
N LYS A 97 2.48 3.87 -16.08
CA LYS A 97 2.07 4.68 -17.25
C LYS A 97 2.70 6.06 -17.24
N ILE A 98 3.00 6.59 -16.04
CA ILE A 98 3.60 7.92 -15.85
C ILE A 98 5.11 7.83 -15.82
N ASN A 99 5.64 6.84 -15.10
CA ASN A 99 7.06 6.57 -15.01
C ASN A 99 7.28 5.06 -15.24
N PRO A 100 7.58 4.62 -16.47
CA PRO A 100 7.79 3.21 -16.80
C PRO A 100 8.98 2.57 -16.08
N ASP A 101 9.99 3.37 -15.75
CA ASP A 101 11.26 2.91 -15.17
C ASP A 101 11.24 2.81 -13.65
N ILE A 102 10.18 3.35 -12.99
CA ILE A 102 10.06 3.32 -11.52
C ILE A 102 9.99 1.88 -10.99
N PHE A 103 10.73 1.57 -9.93
CA PHE A 103 10.57 0.28 -9.24
C PHE A 103 9.29 0.31 -8.39
N LEU A 104 8.30 -0.48 -8.78
CA LEU A 104 6.96 -0.46 -8.21
C LEU A 104 6.71 -1.64 -7.28
N VAL A 105 6.53 -1.34 -5.98
CA VAL A 105 6.19 -2.35 -4.97
C VAL A 105 4.72 -2.22 -4.58
N GLY A 106 3.97 -3.31 -4.74
CA GLY A 106 2.57 -3.41 -4.33
C GLY A 106 2.40 -4.17 -3.02
N PHE A 107 1.35 -3.85 -2.28
CA PHE A 107 0.88 -4.64 -1.14
C PHE A 107 -0.45 -5.30 -1.46
N LYS A 108 -0.60 -6.56 -1.05
CA LYS A 108 -1.81 -7.35 -1.23
C LYS A 108 -2.17 -8.04 0.10
N ALA A 109 -3.14 -7.47 0.81
CA ALA A 109 -3.71 -8.08 2.01
C ALA A 109 -5.00 -8.79 1.65
N GLU A 110 -5.14 -10.03 2.09
CA GLU A 110 -6.34 -10.85 1.91
C GLU A 110 -6.77 -11.43 3.26
N PHE A 111 -8.00 -11.93 3.34
CA PHE A 111 -8.55 -12.47 4.58
C PHE A 111 -8.98 -13.91 4.40
N ASN A 112 -8.47 -14.81 5.25
CA ASN A 112 -8.82 -16.23 5.28
C ASN A 112 -8.62 -16.93 3.92
N ILE A 113 -7.42 -16.84 3.39
CA ILE A 113 -7.03 -17.31 2.07
C ILE A 113 -5.90 -18.32 2.17
N THR A 114 -5.84 -19.29 1.27
CA THR A 114 -4.72 -20.22 1.20
C THR A 114 -3.46 -19.56 0.65
N LYS A 115 -2.30 -20.16 0.93
CA LYS A 115 -1.02 -19.67 0.41
C LYS A 115 -0.98 -19.65 -1.12
N GLU A 116 -1.59 -20.62 -1.77
CA GLU A 116 -1.65 -20.69 -3.23
C GLU A 116 -2.52 -19.59 -3.82
N GLU A 117 -3.68 -19.35 -3.23
CA GLU A 117 -4.61 -18.31 -3.68
C GLU A 117 -4.01 -16.91 -3.52
N ILE A 118 -3.32 -16.63 -2.39
CA ILE A 118 -2.69 -15.31 -2.18
C ILE A 118 -1.53 -15.08 -3.16
N ILE A 119 -0.75 -16.12 -3.51
CA ILE A 119 0.27 -16.04 -4.56
C ILE A 119 -0.38 -15.70 -5.91
N ASN A 120 -1.49 -16.34 -6.25
CA ASN A 120 -2.22 -16.06 -7.48
C ASN A 120 -2.76 -14.61 -7.49
N CYS A 121 -3.25 -14.11 -6.36
CA CYS A 121 -3.66 -12.69 -6.22
C CYS A 121 -2.48 -11.73 -6.43
N ALA A 122 -1.30 -12.06 -5.89
CA ALA A 122 -0.09 -11.26 -6.06
C ALA A 122 0.37 -11.25 -7.53
N ARG A 123 0.43 -12.41 -8.18
CA ARG A 123 0.78 -12.54 -9.61
C ARG A 123 -0.19 -11.81 -10.52
N LYS A 124 -1.47 -11.83 -10.18
CA LYS A 124 -2.48 -11.03 -10.89
C LYS A 124 -2.21 -9.54 -10.75
N GLN A 125 -1.81 -9.05 -9.57
CA GLN A 125 -1.45 -7.65 -9.39
C GLN A 125 -0.21 -7.27 -10.21
N ILE A 126 0.80 -8.13 -10.27
CA ILE A 126 1.98 -7.96 -11.14
C ILE A 126 1.53 -7.75 -12.59
N SER A 127 0.72 -8.67 -13.11
CA SER A 127 0.19 -8.60 -14.49
C SER A 127 -0.67 -7.36 -14.74
N ASP A 128 -1.56 -7.00 -13.80
CA ASP A 128 -2.57 -5.95 -13.98
C ASP A 128 -1.99 -4.52 -13.83
N ALA A 129 -0.97 -4.35 -12.98
CA ALA A 129 -0.43 -3.04 -12.60
C ALA A 129 1.04 -2.84 -13.02
N GLY A 130 1.71 -3.88 -13.48
CA GLY A 130 3.13 -3.85 -13.80
C GLY A 130 4.03 -3.69 -12.57
N THR A 131 3.60 -4.22 -11.39
CA THR A 131 4.45 -4.16 -10.19
C THR A 131 5.66 -5.06 -10.36
N ASP A 132 6.82 -4.57 -9.92
CA ASP A 132 8.06 -5.34 -9.94
C ASP A 132 8.13 -6.32 -8.76
N LEU A 133 7.43 -5.98 -7.66
CA LEU A 133 7.39 -6.77 -6.43
C LEU A 133 6.03 -6.63 -5.76
N VAL A 134 5.47 -7.72 -5.24
CA VAL A 134 4.24 -7.70 -4.42
C VAL A 134 4.51 -8.33 -3.06
N ILE A 135 4.16 -7.59 -2.01
CA ILE A 135 4.19 -8.06 -0.63
C ILE A 135 2.77 -8.51 -0.26
N ALA A 136 2.58 -9.81 -0.12
CA ALA A 136 1.27 -10.40 0.10
C ALA A 136 1.17 -11.00 1.51
N ASN A 137 0.04 -10.79 2.19
CA ASN A 137 -0.20 -11.36 3.51
C ASN A 137 -1.68 -11.69 3.75
N ASP A 138 -1.93 -12.73 4.56
CA ASP A 138 -3.24 -13.03 5.12
C ASP A 138 -3.40 -12.31 6.46
N ILE A 139 -4.42 -11.47 6.55
CA ILE A 139 -4.74 -10.68 7.74
C ILE A 139 -5.81 -11.34 8.64
N SER A 140 -6.15 -12.60 8.42
CA SER A 140 -7.15 -13.31 9.23
C SER A 140 -6.65 -13.65 10.63
N ARG A 141 -5.33 -13.79 10.82
CA ARG A 141 -4.72 -14.11 12.10
C ARG A 141 -4.54 -12.85 12.94
N ALA A 142 -4.82 -12.96 14.24
CA ALA A 142 -4.74 -11.85 15.19
C ALA A 142 -3.33 -11.23 15.29
N ASP A 143 -2.28 -12.04 15.10
CA ASP A 143 -0.88 -11.62 15.12
C ASP A 143 -0.39 -10.95 13.82
N CYS A 144 -1.19 -11.01 12.73
CA CYS A 144 -0.88 -10.46 11.41
C CYS A 144 -1.89 -9.40 10.93
N GLN A 145 -2.94 -9.11 11.69
CA GLN A 145 -3.99 -8.17 11.29
C GLN A 145 -3.51 -6.70 11.30
N PHE A 146 -4.35 -5.82 10.73
CA PHE A 146 -4.11 -4.38 10.83
C PHE A 146 -4.04 -3.94 12.30
N GLY A 147 -3.02 -3.14 12.63
CA GLY A 147 -2.77 -2.69 14.01
C GLY A 147 -1.77 -3.56 14.78
N SER A 148 -1.56 -4.83 14.43
CA SER A 148 -0.51 -5.67 15.02
C SER A 148 0.89 -5.09 14.79
N ASP A 149 1.83 -5.33 15.71
CA ASP A 149 3.24 -4.98 15.56
C ASP A 149 4.01 -5.97 14.68
N ASN A 150 3.49 -7.19 14.55
CA ASN A 150 4.07 -8.25 13.73
C ASN A 150 3.32 -8.42 12.41
N ASN A 151 3.92 -9.17 11.50
CA ASN A 151 3.29 -9.66 10.29
C ASN A 151 4.02 -10.91 9.78
N GLU A 152 3.38 -11.66 8.89
CA GLU A 152 3.95 -12.73 8.08
C GLU A 152 3.63 -12.41 6.62
N VAL A 153 4.62 -12.44 5.75
CA VAL A 153 4.41 -12.02 4.36
C VAL A 153 5.04 -12.97 3.35
N LEU A 154 4.49 -12.98 2.16
CA LEU A 154 5.11 -13.53 0.97
C LEU A 154 5.61 -12.37 0.11
N ILE A 155 6.87 -12.40 -0.27
CA ILE A 155 7.45 -11.50 -1.27
C ILE A 155 7.38 -12.24 -2.60
N VAL A 156 6.65 -11.68 -3.55
CA VAL A 156 6.30 -12.32 -4.81
C VAL A 156 6.76 -11.44 -5.97
N ASP A 157 7.57 -12.04 -6.84
CA ASP A 157 7.92 -11.58 -8.18
C ASP A 157 7.85 -12.80 -9.12
N ASP A 158 8.88 -13.09 -9.90
CA ASP A 158 9.01 -14.34 -10.65
C ASP A 158 9.14 -15.54 -9.70
N GLU A 159 9.73 -15.31 -8.53
CA GLU A 159 9.87 -16.27 -7.44
C GLU A 159 8.92 -15.95 -6.28
N VAL A 160 8.89 -16.81 -5.26
CA VAL A 160 8.10 -16.62 -4.05
C VAL A 160 9.00 -16.85 -2.84
N MET A 161 9.27 -15.80 -2.08
CA MET A 161 10.00 -15.87 -0.82
C MET A 161 9.02 -15.73 0.35
N ALA A 162 9.01 -16.70 1.26
CA ALA A 162 8.25 -16.60 2.50
C ALA A 162 9.09 -15.93 3.58
N VAL A 163 8.54 -14.89 4.21
CA VAL A 163 9.10 -14.25 5.39
C VAL A 163 8.22 -14.64 6.57
N PRO A 164 8.74 -15.44 7.53
CA PRO A 164 7.96 -15.91 8.65
C PRO A 164 7.52 -14.75 9.55
N LEU A 165 6.62 -15.04 10.51
CA LEU A 165 6.15 -14.08 11.50
C LEU A 165 7.32 -13.35 12.16
N ALA A 166 7.37 -12.05 11.99
CA ALA A 166 8.41 -11.17 12.51
C ALA A 166 7.85 -9.77 12.78
N SER A 167 8.63 -8.93 13.43
CA SER A 167 8.25 -7.52 13.60
C SER A 167 8.17 -6.80 12.24
N LYS A 168 7.30 -5.80 12.13
CA LYS A 168 7.19 -4.99 10.91
C LYS A 168 8.50 -4.32 10.50
N ASN A 169 9.39 -4.05 11.46
CA ASN A 169 10.70 -3.48 11.17
C ASN A 169 11.64 -4.51 10.53
N GLU A 170 11.66 -5.75 11.01
CA GLU A 170 12.45 -6.84 10.41
C GLU A 170 11.93 -7.18 9.00
N ILE A 171 10.61 -7.22 8.84
CA ILE A 171 10.01 -7.42 7.51
C ILE A 171 10.37 -6.27 6.56
N ALA A 172 10.32 -5.02 7.02
CA ALA A 172 10.73 -3.87 6.21
C ALA A 172 12.19 -3.98 5.76
N LYS A 173 13.09 -4.39 6.67
CA LYS A 173 14.49 -4.65 6.34
C LYS A 173 14.62 -5.71 5.25
N THR A 174 13.95 -6.87 5.41
CA THR A 174 13.96 -7.94 4.41
C THR A 174 13.43 -7.48 3.05
N ILE A 175 12.34 -6.70 3.03
CA ILE A 175 11.79 -6.14 1.79
C ILE A 175 12.83 -5.24 1.09
N PHE A 176 13.50 -4.35 1.84
CA PHE A 176 14.53 -3.48 1.27
C PHE A 176 15.79 -4.23 0.86
N ASP A 177 16.15 -5.34 1.52
CA ASP A 177 17.25 -6.21 1.08
C ASP A 177 16.93 -6.82 -0.29
N VAL A 178 15.68 -7.26 -0.52
CA VAL A 178 15.22 -7.76 -1.82
C VAL A 178 15.21 -6.65 -2.88
N ILE A 179 14.67 -5.46 -2.55
CA ILE A 179 14.65 -4.32 -3.46
C ILE A 179 16.08 -3.97 -3.90
N SER A 180 17.02 -3.86 -2.95
CA SER A 180 18.42 -3.48 -3.23
C SER A 180 19.19 -4.48 -4.10
N GLN A 181 18.69 -5.70 -4.26
CA GLN A 181 19.28 -6.70 -5.17
C GLN A 181 18.75 -6.59 -6.61
N LYS A 182 17.68 -5.81 -6.81
CA LYS A 182 16.95 -5.72 -8.08
C LYS A 182 17.10 -4.37 -8.80
N ILE A 183 17.65 -3.36 -8.10
CA ILE A 183 17.88 -2.00 -8.64
C ILE A 183 19.36 -1.68 -8.77
#